data_c06048a02c398d58e94f4b9013dfd0d7
#
_entry.id   c06048a02c398d58e94f4b9013dfd0d7
#
_cell.length_a   1.000
_cell.length_b   1.000
_cell.length_c   1.000
_cell.angle_alpha   90.00
_cell.angle_beta   90.00
_cell.angle_gamma   90.00
#
_symmetry.space_group_name_H-M   'P 1'
#
loop_
_entity.id
_entity.type
_entity.pdbx_description
1 polymer ?
#
loop_
_entity_poly.entity_id
_entity_poly.type
_entity_poly.pdbx_seq_one_letter_code
_entity_poly.pdbx_strand_id
1 'polypeptide(L)'
;MNQPLKVAVIGAGPAGIYASDILVKTGGEVQIDLIEQMPAPFGLIRYGVAPDNPRIKGIIKSLHRVLDTEQIRLLTNVHIGRDITVDELQQHYDAVVFATGAVGDRHREIPGADLNGVHGAGEFVGFYDGNPRFERHWDLSAKEVAVIGVGNVGLDVSRILAKTGDELKVTEIPDNVYESLAKNQAETVRVFGRRGPAQAKFTPQELKELDHSESINVVVSPEDIDYDEASLAACQESKSTDLVCQVLEQYAIRDPKKAPHTLQIHLFEQPVEILGENGKVTGIKTERTALNGDGSVHGTGKFTEWPVQAVYFATGYRSDAVDGVPFN
;
A
#
# COMPACT_ATOMS: atom_id res chain seq x y z
N MET A 1 18.52 24.24 37.81
CA MET A 1 17.45 23.75 36.90
C MET A 1 18.15 22.96 35.83
N ASN A 2 17.84 21.68 35.69
CA ASN A 2 18.38 20.86 34.59
C ASN A 2 17.83 21.45 33.28
N GLN A 3 18.67 21.55 32.26
CA GLN A 3 18.18 21.93 30.93
C GLN A 3 17.31 20.78 30.39
N PRO A 4 16.22 21.09 29.65
CA PRO A 4 15.40 20.06 29.03
C PRO A 4 16.24 19.25 28.02
N LEU A 5 15.97 17.96 27.95
CA LEU A 5 16.57 17.09 26.94
C LEU A 5 16.13 17.54 25.55
N LYS A 6 17.08 17.69 24.65
CA LYS A 6 16.84 18.00 23.24
C LYS A 6 16.82 16.72 22.43
N VAL A 7 15.69 16.43 21.79
CA VAL A 7 15.51 15.22 20.99
C VAL A 7 15.17 15.59 19.56
N ALA A 8 15.92 15.03 18.60
CA ALA A 8 15.53 15.06 17.20
C ALA A 8 14.73 13.80 16.86
N VAL A 9 13.55 13.96 16.27
CA VAL A 9 12.76 12.85 15.72
C VAL A 9 12.71 13.03 14.20
N ILE A 10 13.23 12.04 13.47
CA ILE A 10 13.38 12.09 12.02
C ILE A 10 12.22 11.34 11.37
N GLY A 11 11.36 12.08 10.68
CA GLY A 11 10.13 11.60 10.07
C GLY A 11 8.88 12.00 10.85
N ALA A 12 8.05 12.86 10.26
CA ALA A 12 6.77 13.32 10.82
C ALA A 12 5.58 12.48 10.30
N GLY A 13 5.80 11.19 10.08
CA GLY A 13 4.73 10.21 9.92
C GLY A 13 4.12 9.84 11.28
N PRO A 14 3.09 8.97 11.31
CA PRO A 14 2.44 8.56 12.56
C PRO A 14 3.42 8.07 13.63
N ALA A 15 4.43 7.28 13.24
CA ALA A 15 5.40 6.73 14.18
C ALA A 15 6.21 7.83 14.88
N GLY A 16 6.73 8.82 14.15
CA GLY A 16 7.49 9.93 14.72
C GLY A 16 6.63 10.85 15.58
N ILE A 17 5.40 11.14 15.14
CA ILE A 17 4.46 11.97 15.90
C ILE A 17 4.07 11.29 17.21
N TYR A 18 3.73 10.00 17.20
CA TYR A 18 3.39 9.28 18.43
C TYR A 18 4.62 9.05 19.33
N ALA A 19 5.82 8.84 18.77
CA ALA A 19 7.04 8.79 19.56
C ALA A 19 7.26 10.11 20.31
N SER A 20 7.06 11.25 19.62
CA SER A 20 7.13 12.58 20.23
C SER A 20 6.09 12.78 21.36
N ASP A 21 4.84 12.36 21.12
CA ASP A 21 3.76 12.43 22.11
C ASP A 21 4.08 11.61 23.38
N ILE A 22 4.62 10.39 23.19
CA ILE A 22 5.03 9.52 24.30
C ILE A 22 6.18 10.15 25.08
N LEU A 23 7.19 10.70 24.42
CA LEU A 23 8.32 11.35 25.08
C LEU A 23 7.86 12.54 25.95
N VAL A 24 6.95 13.37 25.45
CA VAL A 24 6.37 14.47 26.24
C VAL A 24 5.59 13.95 27.44
N LYS A 25 4.81 12.88 27.28
CA LYS A 25 3.96 12.30 28.34
C LYS A 25 4.72 11.52 29.41
N THR A 26 5.98 11.13 29.16
CA THR A 26 6.80 10.45 30.18
C THR A 26 7.19 11.33 31.37
N GLY A 27 6.91 12.63 31.31
CA GLY A 27 7.05 13.56 32.44
C GLY A 27 8.46 14.13 32.64
N GLY A 28 9.40 13.86 31.73
CA GLY A 28 10.71 14.53 31.68
C GLY A 28 10.60 15.91 31.02
N GLU A 29 11.48 16.84 31.41
CA GLU A 29 11.64 18.08 30.64
C GLU A 29 12.30 17.76 29.30
N VAL A 30 11.52 17.79 28.19
CA VAL A 30 11.97 17.49 26.84
C VAL A 30 11.57 18.57 25.86
N GLN A 31 12.44 18.87 24.91
CA GLN A 31 12.14 19.66 23.72
C GLN A 31 12.43 18.81 22.49
N ILE A 32 11.49 18.76 21.56
CA ILE A 32 11.53 17.86 20.42
C ILE A 32 11.51 18.69 19.13
N ASP A 33 12.50 18.47 18.28
CA ASP A 33 12.50 18.89 16.89
C ASP A 33 12.07 17.67 16.04
N LEU A 34 10.85 17.75 15.52
CA LEU A 34 10.30 16.75 14.60
C LEU A 34 10.63 17.17 13.17
N ILE A 35 11.55 16.45 12.54
CA ILE A 35 12.15 16.82 11.26
C ILE A 35 11.54 15.98 10.14
N GLU A 36 11.01 16.64 9.11
CA GLU A 36 10.33 16.00 7.99
C GLU A 36 10.92 16.49 6.65
N GLN A 37 11.24 15.53 5.78
CA GLN A 37 11.77 15.83 4.45
C GLN A 37 10.73 16.35 3.47
N MET A 38 9.45 16.05 3.71
CA MET A 38 8.34 16.51 2.88
C MET A 38 7.88 17.91 3.33
N PRO A 39 7.18 18.67 2.46
CA PRO A 39 6.62 19.96 2.83
C PRO A 39 5.48 19.87 3.84
N ALA A 40 4.91 18.69 4.04
CA ALA A 40 3.78 18.45 4.93
C ALA A 40 3.97 17.16 5.74
N PRO A 41 3.53 17.13 7.03
CA PRO A 41 3.61 15.97 7.89
C PRO A 41 2.57 14.90 7.52
N PHE A 42 2.54 13.85 8.32
CA PHE A 42 1.62 12.70 8.39
C PHE A 42 2.04 11.51 7.52
N GLY A 43 3.18 11.56 6.81
CA GLY A 43 3.76 10.42 6.09
C GLY A 43 2.73 9.66 5.26
N LEU A 44 2.65 8.34 5.43
CA LEU A 44 1.72 7.49 4.66
C LEU A 44 0.23 7.70 5.00
N ILE A 45 -0.15 8.41 6.05
CA ILE A 45 -1.56 8.80 6.23
C ILE A 45 -1.95 9.84 5.17
N ARG A 46 -1.04 10.74 4.82
CA ARG A 46 -1.25 11.71 3.74
C ARG A 46 -1.00 11.12 2.37
N TYR A 47 0.10 10.37 2.21
CA TYR A 47 0.65 9.97 0.92
C TYR A 47 0.67 8.45 0.69
N GLY A 48 -0.20 7.70 1.37
CA GLY A 48 -0.20 6.25 1.30
C GLY A 48 -1.54 5.57 1.62
N VAL A 49 -2.48 6.29 2.21
CA VAL A 49 -3.85 5.83 2.42
C VAL A 49 -4.70 6.31 1.26
N ALA A 50 -5.46 5.40 0.64
CA ALA A 50 -6.30 5.74 -0.51
C ALA A 50 -7.27 6.90 -0.19
N PRO A 51 -7.50 7.83 -1.15
CA PRO A 51 -8.29 9.05 -0.93
C PRO A 51 -9.76 8.76 -0.61
N ASP A 52 -10.24 7.61 -0.99
CA ASP A 52 -11.60 7.12 -0.72
C ASP A 52 -11.72 6.35 0.61
N ASN A 53 -10.70 6.43 1.48
CA ASN A 53 -10.74 5.89 2.84
C ASN A 53 -10.71 7.02 3.91
N PRO A 54 -11.81 7.81 4.04
CA PRO A 54 -11.87 8.96 4.92
C PRO A 54 -11.73 8.59 6.40
N ARG A 55 -12.07 7.35 6.77
CA ARG A 55 -11.97 6.88 8.15
C ARG A 55 -10.51 6.80 8.61
N ILE A 56 -9.66 6.17 7.82
CA ILE A 56 -8.23 6.05 8.14
C ILE A 56 -7.55 7.43 8.04
N LYS A 57 -7.84 8.19 6.99
CA LYS A 57 -7.33 9.57 6.85
C LYS A 57 -7.77 10.49 8.00
N GLY A 58 -8.91 10.22 8.62
CA GLY A 58 -9.43 10.98 9.76
C GLY A 58 -8.53 11.00 11.01
N ILE A 59 -7.55 10.08 11.13
CA ILE A 59 -6.56 10.06 12.21
C ILE A 59 -5.68 11.34 12.22
N ILE A 60 -5.59 12.05 11.09
CA ILE A 60 -4.89 13.34 10.99
C ILE A 60 -5.33 14.31 12.08
N LYS A 61 -6.61 14.29 12.46
CA LYS A 61 -7.14 15.16 13.54
C LYS A 61 -6.47 14.89 14.89
N SER A 62 -6.13 13.66 15.20
CA SER A 62 -5.43 13.31 16.44
C SER A 62 -3.94 13.62 16.36
N LEU A 63 -3.34 13.43 15.19
CA LEU A 63 -1.94 13.77 14.95
C LEU A 63 -1.70 15.27 15.00
N HIS A 64 -2.62 16.10 14.50
CA HIS A 64 -2.56 17.54 14.65
C HIS A 64 -2.51 17.97 16.11
N ARG A 65 -3.37 17.41 16.98
CA ARG A 65 -3.35 17.74 18.41
C ARG A 65 -2.00 17.48 19.09
N VAL A 66 -1.29 16.43 18.62
CA VAL A 66 0.07 16.17 19.09
C VAL A 66 1.04 17.26 18.60
N LEU A 67 0.94 17.66 17.34
CA LEU A 67 1.78 18.73 16.78
C LEU A 67 1.53 20.11 17.40
N ASP A 68 0.34 20.34 17.98
CA ASP A 68 0.00 21.57 18.71
C ASP A 68 0.63 21.62 20.12
N THR A 69 1.37 20.59 20.54
CA THR A 69 2.04 20.51 21.83
C THR A 69 3.25 21.44 21.85
N GLU A 70 3.36 22.31 22.86
CA GLU A 70 4.39 23.37 22.96
C GLU A 70 5.83 22.83 22.91
N GLN A 71 6.06 21.62 23.41
CA GLN A 71 7.37 20.97 23.44
C GLN A 71 7.80 20.40 22.09
N ILE A 72 6.92 20.37 21.08
CA ILE A 72 7.18 19.78 19.76
C ILE A 72 7.26 20.89 18.71
N ARG A 73 8.41 21.02 18.07
CA ARG A 73 8.62 21.93 16.93
C ARG A 73 8.73 21.11 15.64
N LEU A 74 7.81 21.35 14.71
CA LEU A 74 7.85 20.70 13.38
C LEU A 74 8.73 21.50 12.42
N LEU A 75 9.71 20.85 11.82
CA LEU A 75 10.61 21.37 10.79
C LEU A 75 10.43 20.58 9.51
N THR A 76 9.80 21.18 8.50
CA THR A 76 9.53 20.52 7.19
C THR A 76 10.54 20.94 6.13
N ASN A 77 10.60 20.22 5.00
CA ASN A 77 11.56 20.39 3.91
C ASN A 77 13.03 20.25 4.36
N VAL A 78 13.31 19.45 5.38
CA VAL A 78 14.66 19.17 5.86
C VAL A 78 15.00 17.70 5.63
N HIS A 79 15.93 17.44 4.73
CA HIS A 79 16.35 16.08 4.37
C HIS A 79 17.67 15.72 5.07
N ILE A 80 17.63 14.69 5.92
CA ILE A 80 18.83 14.20 6.60
C ILE A 80 19.76 13.55 5.58
N GLY A 81 21.04 13.88 5.68
CA GLY A 81 22.09 13.48 4.74
C GLY A 81 22.32 14.47 3.60
N ARG A 82 21.35 15.37 3.31
CA ARG A 82 21.51 16.44 2.32
C ARG A 82 21.63 17.82 2.98
N ASP A 83 20.70 18.16 3.85
CA ASP A 83 20.59 19.49 4.45
C ASP A 83 21.25 19.55 5.82
N ILE A 84 21.28 18.45 6.54
CA ILE A 84 21.96 18.23 7.81
C ILE A 84 22.39 16.76 7.88
N THR A 85 23.58 16.49 8.37
CA THR A 85 24.13 15.16 8.56
C THR A 85 23.74 14.54 9.91
N VAL A 86 23.87 13.23 10.05
CA VAL A 86 23.65 12.53 11.32
C VAL A 86 24.67 12.97 12.37
N ASP A 87 25.93 13.18 11.99
CA ASP A 87 26.98 13.65 12.88
C ASP A 87 26.68 15.06 13.44
N GLU A 88 26.15 15.96 12.60
CA GLU A 88 25.71 17.29 13.05
C GLU A 88 24.51 17.18 14.01
N LEU A 89 23.54 16.30 13.74
CA LEU A 89 22.44 16.06 14.69
C LEU A 89 22.95 15.59 16.04
N GLN A 90 23.92 14.67 16.09
CA GLN A 90 24.51 14.17 17.34
C GLN A 90 25.25 15.23 18.13
N GLN A 91 25.72 16.31 17.48
CA GLN A 91 26.36 17.45 18.17
C GLN A 91 25.34 18.40 18.84
N HIS A 92 24.10 18.41 18.39
CA HIS A 92 23.09 19.39 18.81
C HIS A 92 21.95 18.79 19.66
N TYR A 93 21.79 17.46 19.64
CA TYR A 93 20.73 16.75 20.35
C TYR A 93 21.29 15.69 21.29
N ASP A 94 20.62 15.51 22.42
CA ASP A 94 20.94 14.46 23.41
C ASP A 94 20.51 13.07 22.92
N ALA A 95 19.50 13.01 22.02
CA ALA A 95 19.04 11.78 21.39
C ALA A 95 18.49 12.04 19.98
N VAL A 96 18.63 11.05 19.10
CA VAL A 96 18.04 11.07 17.74
C VAL A 96 17.22 9.82 17.54
N VAL A 97 15.94 9.98 17.18
CA VAL A 97 15.00 8.90 16.91
C VAL A 97 14.69 8.86 15.42
N PHE A 98 14.95 7.74 14.76
CA PHE A 98 14.62 7.57 13.36
C PHE A 98 13.25 6.89 13.19
N ALA A 99 12.31 7.58 12.56
CA ALA A 99 10.96 7.15 12.25
C ALA A 99 10.63 7.41 10.76
N THR A 100 11.62 7.16 9.88
CA THR A 100 11.60 7.52 8.46
C THR A 100 10.63 6.69 7.62
N GLY A 101 10.08 5.61 8.19
CA GLY A 101 9.13 4.74 7.52
C GLY A 101 9.75 3.88 6.41
N ALA A 102 8.91 3.35 5.55
CA ALA A 102 9.28 2.57 4.39
C ALA A 102 8.53 3.14 3.18
N VAL A 103 9.27 3.65 2.19
CA VAL A 103 8.72 4.36 1.01
C VAL A 103 9.10 3.72 -0.31
N GLY A 104 10.10 2.82 -0.33
CA GLY A 104 10.53 2.09 -1.50
C GLY A 104 9.68 0.83 -1.73
N ASP A 105 9.32 0.58 -2.98
CA ASP A 105 8.62 -0.65 -3.35
C ASP A 105 9.55 -1.87 -3.33
N ARG A 106 9.01 -3.02 -2.91
CA ARG A 106 9.66 -4.32 -3.09
C ARG A 106 9.23 -4.90 -4.42
N HIS A 107 10.10 -4.85 -5.40
CA HIS A 107 9.91 -5.57 -6.64
C HIS A 107 10.28 -7.04 -6.46
N ARG A 108 9.57 -7.94 -7.14
CA ARG A 108 10.03 -9.31 -7.30
C ARG A 108 10.98 -9.36 -8.48
N GLU A 109 12.08 -10.09 -8.32
CA GLU A 109 12.99 -10.42 -9.40
C GLU A 109 12.37 -11.57 -10.23
N ILE A 110 11.42 -11.22 -11.11
CA ILE A 110 10.88 -12.13 -12.11
C ILE A 110 11.21 -11.59 -13.51
N PRO A 111 11.39 -12.47 -14.52
CA PRO A 111 11.61 -12.04 -15.89
C PRO A 111 10.56 -11.03 -16.36
N GLY A 112 11.00 -9.97 -17.05
CA GLY A 112 10.12 -8.93 -17.57
C GLY A 112 9.71 -7.85 -16.57
N ALA A 113 10.22 -7.87 -15.34
CA ALA A 113 9.90 -6.83 -14.33
C ALA A 113 10.44 -5.43 -14.68
N ASP A 114 11.30 -5.31 -15.69
CA ASP A 114 11.87 -4.09 -16.21
C ASP A 114 11.14 -3.53 -17.45
N LEU A 115 10.08 -4.21 -17.90
CA LEU A 115 9.28 -3.77 -19.05
C LEU A 115 8.50 -2.48 -18.74
N ASN A 116 8.33 -1.66 -19.77
CA ASN A 116 7.49 -0.46 -19.68
C ASN A 116 6.01 -0.86 -19.47
N GLY A 117 5.39 -0.32 -18.45
CA GLY A 117 4.06 -0.72 -17.96
C GLY A 117 4.13 -1.57 -16.67
N VAL A 118 5.34 -1.80 -16.13
CA VAL A 118 5.53 -2.39 -14.80
C VAL A 118 5.80 -1.27 -13.79
N HIS A 119 5.06 -1.25 -12.71
CA HIS A 119 5.09 -0.20 -11.70
C HIS A 119 5.14 -0.77 -10.28
N GLY A 120 5.73 -0.03 -9.36
CA GLY A 120 5.52 -0.23 -7.93
C GLY A 120 4.14 0.29 -7.49
N ALA A 121 3.50 -0.39 -6.56
CA ALA A 121 2.24 0.09 -6.00
C ALA A 121 2.42 1.44 -5.28
N GLY A 122 3.57 1.65 -4.61
CA GLY A 122 3.88 2.90 -3.92
C GLY A 122 4.03 4.09 -4.85
N GLU A 123 4.50 3.89 -6.09
CA GLU A 123 4.57 4.94 -7.10
C GLU A 123 3.16 5.42 -7.50
N PHE A 124 2.25 4.48 -7.75
CA PHE A 124 0.86 4.81 -8.09
C PHE A 124 0.10 5.40 -6.91
N VAL A 125 0.33 4.88 -5.69
CA VAL A 125 -0.19 5.45 -4.44
C VAL A 125 0.31 6.89 -4.26
N GLY A 126 1.61 7.13 -4.44
CA GLY A 126 2.18 8.47 -4.38
C GLY A 126 1.56 9.41 -5.42
N PHE A 127 1.30 8.94 -6.63
CA PHE A 127 0.61 9.69 -7.67
C PHE A 127 -0.81 10.09 -7.23
N TYR A 128 -1.67 9.14 -6.85
CA TYR A 128 -3.07 9.49 -6.56
C TYR A 128 -3.26 10.28 -5.25
N ASP A 129 -2.34 10.18 -4.31
CA ASP A 129 -2.31 11.01 -3.11
C ASP A 129 -1.60 12.37 -3.32
N GLY A 130 -1.15 12.67 -4.53
CA GLY A 130 -0.52 13.95 -4.86
C GLY A 130 0.83 14.18 -4.19
N ASN A 131 1.58 13.10 -3.94
CA ASN A 131 2.92 13.20 -3.37
C ASN A 131 3.87 13.88 -4.38
N PRO A 132 4.51 15.02 -4.03
CA PRO A 132 5.30 15.81 -4.96
C PRO A 132 6.59 15.12 -5.47
N ARG A 133 6.94 13.96 -4.95
CA ARG A 133 8.08 13.15 -5.40
C ARG A 133 7.78 12.26 -6.59
N PHE A 134 6.50 12.06 -6.91
CA PHE A 134 6.05 11.18 -7.97
C PHE A 134 5.52 11.97 -9.17
N GLU A 135 5.30 11.26 -10.27
CA GLU A 135 4.78 11.82 -11.50
C GLU A 135 3.43 12.51 -11.27
N ARG A 136 3.23 13.64 -11.94
CA ARG A 136 1.98 14.39 -11.84
C ARG A 136 0.88 13.88 -12.77
N HIS A 137 1.23 13.05 -13.72
CA HIS A 137 0.34 12.40 -14.67
C HIS A 137 0.66 10.93 -14.73
N TRP A 138 -0.36 10.10 -14.91
CA TRP A 138 -0.20 8.65 -14.98
C TRP A 138 -0.87 8.12 -16.23
N ASP A 139 -0.20 7.20 -16.94
CA ASP A 139 -0.80 6.51 -18.09
C ASP A 139 -1.77 5.44 -17.60
N LEU A 140 -3.05 5.64 -17.84
CA LEU A 140 -4.16 4.74 -17.50
C LEU A 140 -4.86 4.22 -18.77
N SER A 141 -4.12 4.09 -19.87
CA SER A 141 -4.62 3.56 -21.16
C SER A 141 -4.77 2.04 -21.19
N ALA A 142 -4.21 1.33 -20.21
CA ALA A 142 -4.33 -0.13 -20.08
C ALA A 142 -5.78 -0.53 -19.80
N LYS A 143 -6.32 -1.46 -20.60
CA LYS A 143 -7.66 -2.02 -20.40
C LYS A 143 -7.67 -3.19 -19.44
N GLU A 144 -6.63 -3.99 -19.48
CA GLU A 144 -6.42 -5.16 -18.66
C GLU A 144 -5.20 -4.93 -17.77
N VAL A 145 -5.40 -4.93 -16.47
CA VAL A 145 -4.37 -4.57 -15.49
C VAL A 145 -4.16 -5.69 -14.49
N ALA A 146 -2.91 -5.97 -14.11
CA ALA A 146 -2.54 -6.89 -13.06
C ALA A 146 -2.05 -6.15 -11.81
N VAL A 147 -2.49 -6.59 -10.64
CA VAL A 147 -1.97 -6.17 -9.33
C VAL A 147 -1.47 -7.40 -8.59
N ILE A 148 -0.20 -7.41 -8.22
CA ILE A 148 0.45 -8.54 -7.56
C ILE A 148 0.51 -8.26 -6.06
N GLY A 149 -0.30 -8.97 -5.30
CA GLY A 149 -0.34 -8.90 -3.83
C GLY A 149 -1.74 -8.80 -3.27
N VAL A 150 -2.02 -9.60 -2.25
CA VAL A 150 -3.32 -9.74 -1.57
C VAL A 150 -3.29 -9.11 -0.17
N GLY A 151 -2.81 -7.88 -0.11
CA GLY A 151 -2.84 -7.01 1.07
C GLY A 151 -3.65 -5.75 0.82
N ASN A 152 -3.85 -4.91 1.86
CA ASN A 152 -4.66 -3.70 1.74
C ASN A 152 -4.17 -2.72 0.66
N VAL A 153 -2.84 -2.55 0.49
CA VAL A 153 -2.29 -1.69 -0.57
C VAL A 153 -2.66 -2.22 -1.96
N GLY A 154 -2.56 -3.56 -2.18
CA GLY A 154 -2.99 -4.17 -3.43
C GLY A 154 -4.48 -3.97 -3.69
N LEU A 155 -5.30 -4.03 -2.64
CA LEU A 155 -6.73 -3.80 -2.72
C LEU A 155 -7.05 -2.33 -3.03
N ASP A 156 -6.38 -1.39 -2.37
CA ASP A 156 -6.54 0.06 -2.60
C ASP A 156 -6.17 0.41 -4.04
N VAL A 157 -5.01 -0.03 -4.53
CA VAL A 157 -4.58 0.17 -5.92
C VAL A 157 -5.60 -0.40 -6.89
N SER A 158 -6.06 -1.62 -6.66
CA SER A 158 -7.03 -2.29 -7.53
C SER A 158 -8.39 -1.57 -7.53
N ARG A 159 -8.83 -1.08 -6.37
CA ARG A 159 -10.07 -0.32 -6.23
C ARG A 159 -10.01 1.02 -6.95
N ILE A 160 -8.91 1.77 -6.79
CA ILE A 160 -8.71 3.05 -7.48
C ILE A 160 -8.67 2.85 -9.00
N LEU A 161 -8.02 1.79 -9.49
CA LEU A 161 -7.97 1.44 -10.92
C LEU A 161 -9.34 0.99 -11.47
N ALA A 162 -10.19 0.38 -10.63
CA ALA A 162 -11.50 -0.12 -11.03
C ALA A 162 -12.65 0.88 -10.79
N LYS A 163 -12.42 2.02 -10.14
CA LYS A 163 -13.38 3.11 -9.99
C LYS A 163 -13.36 4.06 -11.16
N THR A 164 -14.49 4.70 -11.44
CA THR A 164 -14.55 5.82 -12.37
C THR A 164 -13.92 7.07 -11.74
N GLY A 165 -13.38 7.97 -12.57
CA GLY A 165 -12.85 9.26 -12.08
C GLY A 165 -13.91 10.09 -11.35
N ASP A 166 -15.17 10.04 -11.81
CA ASP A 166 -16.28 10.77 -11.16
C ASP A 166 -16.59 10.24 -9.76
N GLU A 167 -16.48 8.93 -9.53
CA GLU A 167 -16.66 8.33 -8.21
C GLU A 167 -15.54 8.78 -7.23
N LEU A 168 -14.36 9.09 -7.74
CA LEU A 168 -13.23 9.57 -6.94
C LEU A 168 -13.18 11.09 -6.78
N LYS A 169 -13.86 11.85 -7.65
CA LYS A 169 -13.89 13.32 -7.61
C LYS A 169 -14.39 13.91 -6.29
N VAL A 170 -15.22 13.17 -5.57
CA VAL A 170 -15.75 13.60 -4.25
C VAL A 170 -14.78 13.38 -3.10
N THR A 171 -13.61 12.83 -3.38
CA THR A 171 -12.54 12.59 -2.41
C THR A 171 -11.53 13.76 -2.41
N GLU A 172 -10.42 13.61 -1.68
CA GLU A 172 -9.39 14.66 -1.62
C GLU A 172 -8.32 14.58 -2.72
N ILE A 173 -8.61 13.89 -3.85
CA ILE A 173 -7.63 13.81 -4.95
C ILE A 173 -7.34 15.19 -5.54
N PRO A 174 -6.08 15.50 -5.91
CA PRO A 174 -5.74 16.70 -6.64
C PRO A 174 -6.36 16.73 -8.06
N ASP A 175 -6.57 17.94 -8.61
CA ASP A 175 -7.17 18.11 -9.94
C ASP A 175 -6.42 17.34 -11.04
N ASN A 176 -5.08 17.36 -11.04
CA ASN A 176 -4.26 16.62 -12.02
C ASN A 176 -4.43 15.09 -11.91
N VAL A 177 -4.70 14.59 -10.72
CA VAL A 177 -5.00 13.16 -10.49
C VAL A 177 -6.38 12.84 -11.05
N TYR A 178 -7.38 13.68 -10.77
CA TYR A 178 -8.71 13.54 -11.37
C TYR A 178 -8.65 13.55 -12.91
N GLU A 179 -7.90 14.47 -13.52
CA GLU A 179 -7.73 14.54 -14.99
C GLU A 179 -7.17 13.24 -15.59
N SER A 180 -6.28 12.55 -14.87
CA SER A 180 -5.75 11.25 -15.28
C SER A 180 -6.76 10.13 -15.06
N LEU A 181 -7.39 10.07 -13.88
CA LEU A 181 -8.37 9.04 -13.53
C LEU A 181 -9.66 9.13 -14.37
N ALA A 182 -10.05 10.35 -14.79
CA ALA A 182 -11.19 10.54 -15.70
C ALA A 182 -10.96 9.93 -17.10
N LYS A 183 -9.70 9.65 -17.47
CA LYS A 183 -9.30 9.00 -18.72
C LYS A 183 -8.95 7.53 -18.56
N ASN A 184 -9.13 6.99 -17.36
CA ASN A 184 -8.85 5.60 -17.06
C ASN A 184 -9.66 4.66 -17.97
N GLN A 185 -8.96 3.73 -18.64
CA GLN A 185 -9.54 2.78 -19.58
C GLN A 185 -9.58 1.34 -19.03
N ALA A 186 -9.23 1.13 -17.79
CA ALA A 186 -9.20 -0.21 -17.20
C ALA A 186 -10.61 -0.84 -17.19
N GLU A 187 -10.79 -1.89 -17.98
CA GLU A 187 -12.03 -2.69 -18.04
C GLU A 187 -11.98 -3.82 -17.00
N THR A 188 -10.80 -4.44 -16.86
CA THR A 188 -10.56 -5.53 -15.89
C THR A 188 -9.29 -5.29 -15.09
N VAL A 189 -9.41 -5.37 -13.77
CA VAL A 189 -8.28 -5.35 -12.83
C VAL A 189 -8.17 -6.72 -12.17
N ARG A 190 -7.05 -7.42 -12.37
CA ARG A 190 -6.77 -8.74 -11.79
C ARG A 190 -5.81 -8.64 -10.62
N VAL A 191 -6.23 -9.11 -9.47
CA VAL A 191 -5.41 -9.21 -8.27
C VAL A 191 -4.89 -10.63 -8.13
N PHE A 192 -3.58 -10.81 -8.05
CA PHE A 192 -2.95 -12.12 -7.93
C PHE A 192 -2.38 -12.37 -6.54
N GLY A 193 -2.80 -13.47 -5.92
CA GLY A 193 -2.30 -14.00 -4.66
C GLY A 193 -1.78 -15.44 -4.80
N ARG A 194 -0.54 -15.68 -4.36
CA ARG A 194 0.07 -17.01 -4.46
C ARG A 194 -0.49 -18.05 -3.47
N ARG A 195 -1.27 -17.63 -2.48
CA ARG A 195 -1.87 -18.48 -1.45
C ARG A 195 -3.37 -18.31 -1.42
N GLY A 196 -4.04 -19.12 -0.59
CA GLY A 196 -5.47 -19.15 -0.48
C GLY A 196 -6.11 -18.04 0.38
N PRO A 197 -7.43 -18.12 0.60
CA PRO A 197 -8.22 -17.14 1.32
C PRO A 197 -7.71 -16.87 2.74
N ALA A 198 -7.37 -17.93 3.50
CA ALA A 198 -6.93 -17.81 4.88
C ALA A 198 -5.55 -17.13 5.04
N GLN A 199 -4.76 -17.03 3.97
CA GLN A 199 -3.48 -16.34 3.95
C GLN A 199 -3.54 -14.96 3.31
N ALA A 200 -4.70 -14.53 2.82
CA ALA A 200 -4.92 -13.18 2.33
C ALA A 200 -4.79 -12.17 3.50
N LYS A 201 -4.16 -11.04 3.23
CA LYS A 201 -3.87 -10.01 4.26
C LYS A 201 -4.77 -8.79 4.14
N PHE A 202 -5.91 -8.94 3.49
CA PHE A 202 -6.96 -7.94 3.48
C PHE A 202 -7.53 -7.76 4.89
N THR A 203 -7.92 -6.55 5.24
CA THR A 203 -8.85 -6.40 6.36
C THR A 203 -10.27 -6.69 5.87
N PRO A 204 -11.14 -7.31 6.69
CA PRO A 204 -12.51 -7.61 6.28
C PRO A 204 -13.30 -6.39 5.82
N GLN A 205 -13.01 -5.24 6.41
CA GLN A 205 -13.68 -4.00 6.09
C GLN A 205 -13.27 -3.48 4.71
N GLU A 206 -11.96 -3.41 4.43
CA GLU A 206 -11.46 -2.96 3.12
C GLU A 206 -11.99 -3.86 1.99
N LEU A 207 -12.05 -5.18 2.23
CA LEU A 207 -12.58 -6.13 1.26
C LEU A 207 -14.08 -5.90 1.01
N LYS A 208 -14.87 -5.62 2.07
CA LYS A 208 -16.32 -5.32 1.94
C LYS A 208 -16.59 -3.97 1.27
N GLU A 209 -15.68 -3.01 1.41
CA GLU A 209 -15.82 -1.67 0.81
C GLU A 209 -15.83 -1.72 -0.72
N LEU A 210 -15.29 -2.78 -1.35
CA LEU A 210 -15.41 -2.99 -2.80
C LEU A 210 -16.88 -3.03 -3.27
N ASP A 211 -17.79 -3.55 -2.45
CA ASP A 211 -19.22 -3.65 -2.79
C ASP A 211 -19.94 -2.30 -2.75
N HIS A 212 -19.39 -1.32 -2.06
CA HIS A 212 -19.97 0.02 -2.00
C HIS A 212 -19.79 0.80 -3.29
N SER A 213 -18.84 0.41 -4.15
CA SER A 213 -18.65 1.03 -5.45
C SER A 213 -19.70 0.56 -6.44
N GLU A 214 -20.35 1.51 -7.09
CA GLU A 214 -21.28 1.21 -8.19
C GLU A 214 -20.54 0.84 -9.48
N SER A 215 -19.27 1.21 -9.59
CA SER A 215 -18.44 0.97 -10.76
C SER A 215 -17.82 -0.42 -10.81
N ILE A 216 -17.80 -1.17 -9.69
CA ILE A 216 -17.02 -2.40 -9.57
C ILE A 216 -17.92 -3.64 -9.45
N ASN A 217 -17.69 -4.61 -10.35
CA ASN A 217 -18.13 -5.99 -10.19
C ASN A 217 -16.94 -6.80 -9.65
N VAL A 218 -17.03 -7.29 -8.41
CA VAL A 218 -15.99 -8.13 -7.80
C VAL A 218 -16.28 -9.60 -8.08
N VAL A 219 -15.28 -10.31 -8.58
CA VAL A 219 -15.36 -11.72 -8.95
C VAL A 219 -14.22 -12.50 -8.29
N VAL A 220 -14.56 -13.63 -7.71
CA VAL A 220 -13.61 -14.67 -7.23
C VAL A 220 -14.02 -15.98 -7.88
N SER A 221 -13.05 -16.78 -8.35
CA SER A 221 -13.39 -18.10 -8.88
C SER A 221 -13.66 -19.08 -7.73
N PRO A 222 -14.72 -19.93 -7.81
CA PRO A 222 -14.95 -20.97 -6.80
C PRO A 222 -13.75 -21.90 -6.60
N GLU A 223 -12.96 -22.14 -7.64
CA GLU A 223 -11.73 -22.96 -7.58
C GLU A 223 -10.58 -22.32 -6.80
N ASP A 224 -10.71 -21.02 -6.47
CA ASP A 224 -9.76 -20.26 -5.65
C ASP A 224 -10.13 -20.30 -4.17
N ILE A 225 -11.22 -20.97 -3.80
CA ILE A 225 -11.68 -21.16 -2.44
C ILE A 225 -11.32 -22.59 -2.01
N ASP A 226 -10.15 -22.72 -1.39
CA ASP A 226 -9.64 -24.00 -0.89
C ASP A 226 -8.91 -23.81 0.46
N TYR A 227 -9.01 -24.80 1.35
CA TYR A 227 -8.49 -24.74 2.70
C TYR A 227 -7.86 -26.07 3.09
N ASP A 228 -6.64 -26.03 3.58
CA ASP A 228 -6.02 -27.14 4.31
C ASP A 228 -6.31 -27.04 5.83
N GLU A 229 -5.80 -28.00 6.59
CA GLU A 229 -6.00 -28.07 8.03
C GLU A 229 -5.47 -26.79 8.74
N ALA A 230 -4.29 -26.29 8.34
CA ALA A 230 -3.70 -25.08 8.89
C ALA A 230 -4.52 -23.82 8.52
N SER A 231 -5.08 -23.78 7.32
CA SER A 231 -5.98 -22.70 6.89
C SER A 231 -7.25 -22.64 7.73
N LEU A 232 -7.86 -23.81 7.98
CA LEU A 232 -9.06 -23.91 8.86
C LEU A 232 -8.74 -23.52 10.30
N ALA A 233 -7.59 -23.96 10.83
CA ALA A 233 -7.12 -23.54 12.15
C ALA A 233 -6.93 -22.03 12.24
N ALA A 234 -6.31 -21.40 11.23
CA ALA A 234 -6.12 -19.93 11.19
C ALA A 234 -7.45 -19.18 11.19
N CYS A 235 -8.48 -19.68 10.51
CA CYS A 235 -9.84 -19.11 10.57
C CYS A 235 -10.45 -19.22 11.98
N GLN A 236 -10.24 -20.35 12.66
CA GLN A 236 -10.73 -20.54 14.03
C GLN A 236 -10.02 -19.65 15.06
N GLU A 237 -8.71 -19.41 14.88
CA GLU A 237 -7.91 -18.58 15.79
C GLU A 237 -8.12 -17.09 15.58
N SER A 238 -8.47 -16.67 14.37
CA SER A 238 -8.59 -15.25 14.00
C SER A 238 -9.94 -14.93 13.37
N LYS A 239 -10.79 -14.24 14.14
CA LYS A 239 -12.07 -13.72 13.62
C LYS A 239 -11.91 -12.84 12.39
N SER A 240 -10.79 -12.11 12.28
CA SER A 240 -10.51 -11.28 11.09
C SER A 240 -10.26 -12.14 9.87
N THR A 241 -9.48 -13.22 10.02
CA THR A 241 -9.21 -14.18 8.94
C THR A 241 -10.49 -14.89 8.50
N ASP A 242 -11.28 -15.37 9.46
CA ASP A 242 -12.58 -16.00 9.18
C ASP A 242 -13.52 -15.10 8.38
N LEU A 243 -13.64 -13.82 8.79
CA LEU A 243 -14.46 -12.84 8.07
C LEU A 243 -13.96 -12.56 6.64
N VAL A 244 -12.64 -12.55 6.41
CA VAL A 244 -12.08 -12.41 5.06
C VAL A 244 -12.45 -13.62 4.20
N CYS A 245 -12.30 -14.84 4.73
CA CYS A 245 -12.69 -16.07 4.05
C CYS A 245 -14.16 -16.04 3.65
N GLN A 246 -15.06 -15.71 4.60
CA GLN A 246 -16.51 -15.61 4.34
C GLN A 246 -16.85 -14.59 3.23
N VAL A 247 -16.16 -13.44 3.19
CA VAL A 247 -16.41 -12.44 2.13
C VAL A 247 -15.94 -12.97 0.76
N LEU A 248 -14.77 -13.61 0.69
CA LEU A 248 -14.25 -14.20 -0.55
C LEU A 248 -15.16 -15.33 -1.05
N GLU A 249 -15.65 -16.18 -0.15
CA GLU A 249 -16.65 -17.22 -0.45
C GLU A 249 -17.94 -16.62 -1.03
N GLN A 250 -18.44 -15.54 -0.41
CA GLN A 250 -19.62 -14.83 -0.93
C GLN A 250 -19.39 -14.28 -2.34
N TYR A 251 -18.19 -13.73 -2.61
CA TYR A 251 -17.84 -13.25 -3.94
C TYR A 251 -17.73 -14.37 -4.98
N ALA A 252 -17.36 -15.57 -4.54
CA ALA A 252 -17.21 -16.73 -5.41
C ALA A 252 -18.55 -17.37 -5.84
N ILE A 253 -19.63 -17.22 -5.03
CA ILE A 253 -20.91 -17.90 -5.28
C ILE A 253 -22.05 -16.94 -5.70
N ARG A 254 -21.85 -15.63 -5.59
CA ARG A 254 -22.90 -14.66 -5.94
C ARG A 254 -23.01 -14.44 -7.44
N ASP A 255 -24.16 -13.99 -7.88
CA ASP A 255 -24.35 -13.50 -9.23
C ASP A 255 -23.52 -12.24 -9.50
N PRO A 256 -22.92 -12.11 -10.70
CA PRO A 256 -22.16 -10.91 -11.06
C PRO A 256 -23.01 -9.64 -10.99
N LYS A 257 -22.44 -8.59 -10.38
CA LYS A 257 -23.03 -7.25 -10.38
C LYS A 257 -22.87 -6.61 -11.76
N LYS A 258 -23.91 -5.95 -12.25
CA LYS A 258 -23.79 -5.11 -13.45
C LYS A 258 -23.02 -3.84 -13.11
N ALA A 259 -21.76 -3.75 -13.52
CA ALA A 259 -20.89 -2.59 -13.32
C ALA A 259 -19.97 -2.42 -14.53
N PRO A 260 -19.46 -1.20 -14.81
CA PRO A 260 -18.62 -0.94 -15.95
C PRO A 260 -17.24 -1.61 -15.88
N HIS A 261 -16.73 -1.87 -14.68
CA HIS A 261 -15.41 -2.45 -14.46
C HIS A 261 -15.52 -3.75 -13.67
N THR A 262 -14.59 -4.69 -13.95
CA THR A 262 -14.50 -5.96 -13.23
C THR A 262 -13.20 -6.00 -12.43
N LEU A 263 -13.29 -6.32 -11.14
CA LEU A 263 -12.15 -6.62 -10.28
C LEU A 263 -12.17 -8.12 -9.99
N GLN A 264 -11.17 -8.83 -10.50
CA GLN A 264 -11.02 -10.28 -10.33
C GLN A 264 -9.94 -10.55 -9.29
N ILE A 265 -10.26 -11.33 -8.26
CA ILE A 265 -9.30 -11.78 -7.25
C ILE A 265 -8.97 -13.24 -7.56
N HIS A 266 -7.73 -13.47 -7.98
CA HIS A 266 -7.17 -14.78 -8.26
C HIS A 266 -6.26 -15.21 -7.11
N LEU A 267 -6.66 -16.26 -6.41
CA LEU A 267 -5.85 -16.88 -5.37
C LEU A 267 -5.18 -18.13 -5.93
N PHE A 268 -4.16 -18.63 -5.24
CA PHE A 268 -3.33 -19.74 -5.72
C PHE A 268 -2.68 -19.49 -7.09
N GLU A 269 -2.49 -18.24 -7.47
CA GLU A 269 -1.81 -17.86 -8.70
C GLU A 269 -0.51 -17.11 -8.36
N GLN A 270 0.63 -17.75 -8.62
CA GLN A 270 1.95 -17.18 -8.40
C GLN A 270 2.50 -16.57 -9.68
N PRO A 271 2.70 -15.25 -9.77
CA PRO A 271 3.39 -14.65 -10.91
C PRO A 271 4.81 -15.21 -11.06
N VAL A 272 5.16 -15.63 -12.27
CA VAL A 272 6.46 -16.20 -12.60
C VAL A 272 7.20 -15.44 -13.69
N GLU A 273 6.47 -14.74 -14.57
CA GLU A 273 7.05 -13.97 -15.67
C GLU A 273 6.08 -12.87 -16.11
N ILE A 274 6.61 -11.71 -16.49
CA ILE A 274 5.87 -10.66 -17.19
C ILE A 274 6.23 -10.76 -18.67
N LEU A 275 5.23 -10.93 -19.51
CA LEU A 275 5.38 -11.08 -20.94
C LEU A 275 5.41 -9.72 -21.62
N GLY A 276 6.25 -9.54 -22.61
CA GLY A 276 6.37 -8.28 -23.31
C GLY A 276 6.73 -8.39 -24.76
N GLU A 277 6.37 -7.35 -25.51
CA GLU A 277 6.74 -7.17 -26.91
C GLU A 277 7.19 -5.72 -27.13
N ASN A 278 8.29 -5.53 -27.85
CA ASN A 278 8.88 -4.19 -28.12
C ASN A 278 9.12 -3.37 -26.84
N GLY A 279 9.53 -4.04 -25.73
CA GLY A 279 9.82 -3.39 -24.46
C GLY A 279 8.59 -2.97 -23.64
N LYS A 280 7.39 -3.36 -24.03
CA LYS A 280 6.13 -3.06 -23.32
C LYS A 280 5.45 -4.34 -22.83
N VAL A 281 4.75 -4.25 -21.72
CA VAL A 281 3.95 -5.33 -21.16
C VAL A 281 2.82 -5.72 -22.12
N THR A 282 2.68 -7.03 -22.36
CA THR A 282 1.58 -7.61 -23.15
C THR A 282 0.83 -8.71 -22.38
N GLY A 283 1.40 -9.18 -21.27
CA GLY A 283 0.78 -10.22 -20.47
C GLY A 283 1.54 -10.50 -19.17
N ILE A 284 0.97 -11.36 -18.34
CA ILE A 284 1.61 -11.94 -17.17
C ILE A 284 1.36 -13.45 -17.18
N LYS A 285 2.41 -14.21 -16.85
CA LYS A 285 2.34 -15.66 -16.69
C LYS A 285 2.34 -16.01 -15.21
N THR A 286 1.38 -16.80 -14.80
CA THR A 286 1.27 -17.32 -13.44
C THR A 286 1.40 -18.83 -13.42
N GLU A 287 1.85 -19.36 -12.27
CA GLU A 287 1.81 -20.78 -11.95
C GLU A 287 0.74 -21.05 -10.91
N ARG A 288 -0.14 -22.00 -11.17
CA ARG A 288 -1.10 -22.47 -10.17
C ARG A 288 -0.35 -23.11 -9.01
N THR A 289 -0.69 -22.73 -7.78
CA THR A 289 -0.15 -23.32 -6.56
C THR A 289 -1.18 -24.20 -5.86
N ALA A 290 -0.71 -25.07 -4.99
CA ALA A 290 -1.54 -25.93 -4.14
C ALA A 290 -1.02 -25.91 -2.69
N LEU A 291 -1.93 -26.10 -1.73
CA LEU A 291 -1.62 -26.15 -0.31
C LEU A 291 -0.84 -27.42 0.05
N ASN A 292 0.07 -27.30 1.04
CA ASN A 292 0.91 -28.39 1.55
C ASN A 292 0.34 -29.05 2.84
N GLY A 293 -0.76 -28.53 3.39
CA GLY A 293 -1.32 -28.97 4.67
C GLY A 293 -0.92 -28.10 5.87
N ASP A 294 0.10 -27.27 5.72
CA ASP A 294 0.64 -26.37 6.76
C ASP A 294 0.41 -24.87 6.48
N GLY A 295 -0.47 -24.56 5.54
CA GLY A 295 -0.72 -23.17 5.07
C GLY A 295 0.34 -22.63 4.11
N SER A 296 1.40 -23.38 3.83
CA SER A 296 2.35 -23.09 2.75
C SER A 296 1.84 -23.67 1.42
N VAL A 297 2.49 -23.27 0.32
CA VAL A 297 2.10 -23.72 -1.02
C VAL A 297 3.31 -24.15 -1.85
N HIS A 298 3.07 -25.01 -2.83
CA HIS A 298 4.02 -25.38 -3.88
C HIS A 298 3.43 -25.11 -5.27
N GLY A 299 4.29 -24.94 -6.26
CA GLY A 299 3.88 -24.84 -7.66
C GLY A 299 3.42 -26.18 -8.21
N THR A 300 2.37 -26.18 -9.02
CA THR A 300 1.78 -27.42 -9.58
C THR A 300 2.31 -27.73 -10.98
N GLY A 301 3.12 -26.86 -11.59
CA GLY A 301 3.54 -26.95 -12.98
C GLY A 301 2.45 -26.57 -13.99
N LYS A 302 1.29 -26.08 -13.55
CA LYS A 302 0.24 -25.59 -14.43
C LYS A 302 0.37 -24.08 -14.57
N PHE A 303 0.54 -23.61 -15.80
CA PHE A 303 0.74 -22.20 -16.11
C PHE A 303 -0.45 -21.62 -16.85
N THR A 304 -0.74 -20.35 -16.55
CA THR A 304 -1.76 -19.55 -17.25
C THR A 304 -1.13 -18.24 -17.71
N GLU A 305 -1.42 -17.81 -18.92
CA GLU A 305 -1.04 -16.51 -19.46
C GLU A 305 -2.27 -15.61 -19.48
N TRP A 306 -2.13 -14.43 -18.89
CA TRP A 306 -3.18 -13.41 -18.78
C TRP A 306 -2.79 -12.21 -19.61
N PRO A 307 -3.62 -11.78 -20.57
CA PRO A 307 -3.37 -10.57 -21.33
C PRO A 307 -3.53 -9.36 -20.40
N VAL A 308 -2.45 -8.61 -20.19
CA VAL A 308 -2.47 -7.35 -19.43
C VAL A 308 -1.51 -6.35 -20.06
N GLN A 309 -1.78 -5.05 -19.93
CA GLN A 309 -0.93 -3.99 -20.48
C GLN A 309 -0.22 -3.19 -19.38
N ALA A 310 -0.62 -3.38 -18.10
CA ALA A 310 0.07 -2.80 -16.95
C ALA A 310 0.11 -3.79 -15.78
N VAL A 311 1.20 -3.75 -15.01
CA VAL A 311 1.41 -4.60 -13.85
C VAL A 311 1.85 -3.74 -12.68
N TYR A 312 1.21 -3.89 -11.52
CA TYR A 312 1.52 -3.18 -10.28
C TYR A 312 1.97 -4.17 -9.19
N PHE A 313 3.17 -3.95 -8.64
CA PHE A 313 3.68 -4.76 -7.53
C PHE A 313 3.26 -4.17 -6.19
N ALA A 314 2.32 -4.82 -5.50
CA ALA A 314 1.87 -4.49 -4.14
C ALA A 314 2.40 -5.52 -3.12
N THR A 315 3.70 -5.81 -3.19
CA THR A 315 4.35 -6.88 -2.39
C THR A 315 5.00 -6.38 -1.10
N GLY A 316 4.74 -5.14 -0.75
CA GLY A 316 5.22 -4.45 0.45
C GLY A 316 6.27 -3.39 0.16
N TYR A 317 6.55 -2.57 1.18
CA TYR A 317 7.54 -1.52 1.14
C TYR A 317 8.86 -1.96 1.77
N ARG A 318 9.92 -1.23 1.47
CA ARG A 318 11.21 -1.30 2.15
C ARG A 318 11.61 0.09 2.65
N SER A 319 12.32 0.12 3.77
CA SER A 319 12.96 1.33 4.25
C SER A 319 14.25 1.59 3.48
N ASP A 320 14.60 2.85 3.32
CA ASP A 320 15.90 3.25 2.80
C ASP A 320 16.89 3.45 3.95
N ALA A 321 18.15 3.09 3.72
CA ALA A 321 19.22 3.36 4.66
C ALA A 321 19.46 4.88 4.76
N VAL A 322 19.81 5.33 5.96
CA VAL A 322 20.25 6.71 6.21
C VAL A 322 21.75 6.68 6.49
N ASP A 323 22.53 7.47 5.75
CA ASP A 323 23.98 7.52 5.92
C ASP A 323 24.34 7.87 7.37
N GLY A 324 25.27 7.10 7.97
CA GLY A 324 25.69 7.25 9.36
C GLY A 324 24.78 6.57 10.39
N VAL A 325 23.70 5.86 9.94
CA VAL A 325 22.81 5.09 10.82
C VAL A 325 22.97 3.59 10.53
N PRO A 326 23.20 2.74 11.55
CA PRO A 326 23.16 1.29 11.35
C PRO A 326 21.84 0.84 10.75
N PHE A 327 21.89 0.05 9.68
CA PHE A 327 20.73 -0.46 8.96
C PHE A 327 20.83 -1.98 8.80
N ASN A 328 19.79 -2.73 9.23
CA ASN A 328 19.73 -4.20 9.18
C ASN A 328 18.75 -4.68 8.12
#